data_f017224d30ec88c30b245399f0e8daf9
#
_entry.id   f017224d30ec88c30b245399f0e8daf9
#
_cell.length_a   1.000
_cell.length_b   1.000
_cell.length_c   1.000
_cell.angle_alpha   90.00
_cell.angle_beta   90.00
_cell.angle_gamma   90.00
#
_symmetry.space_group_name_H-M   'P 1'
#
loop_
_entity.id
_entity.type
_entity.pdbx_description
1 polymer ?
#
loop_
_entity_poly.entity_id
_entity_poly.type
_entity_poly.pdbx_seq_one_letter_code
_entity_poly.pdbx_strand_id
1 'polypeptide(L)'
;MKYDPVQNYINGQFVAPYSPRTIDVISPVDGTLLSKVPMSTAKDLSDAVSAAKAAFPAWSKTPIKERVQVFFRYKYLLEKSTKELADLCSEENGKTYGEALAEIEKCIELTEFACSLPQLITGEILEVSKGVECRTEHIPLGVVASIVPFNFPAMVPNWTIPNAIALGNCMIMKPSEKVPLSCGRIAQLLKEAGLPDGVFNIVNGDVEIVEAICDHPGIEAVSFVGSTKVAKIVYQRSTSNYKRCLALGGAKNHLMVLPDAIPGMTAQNVAASMSGCAGQRCMAASAMVGVGNVDHIIDKICEEAKKIVPGETLGAVISKESKERIEKYITEAEQQGAKVLVDGRHTTVKGKENGTYVGPTVIDYVKPDMAVAKEEIFGPVISIMRTNTVDEALAIENANPYGNAASVFTQNGGMARYIIDRASAGMIGVNVGVPVPREPFSFGGWNESKFGVGDITGKSSIEFWTKLKKSTTKWNPEAGVNWMS
;
A
#
# COMPACT_ATOMS: atom_id res chain seq x y z
N MET A 1 10.12 1.15 27.89
CA MET A 1 9.32 1.83 26.85
C MET A 1 10.12 3.00 26.36
N LYS A 2 10.34 3.09 25.04
CA LYS A 2 11.21 4.11 24.43
C LYS A 2 10.44 5.41 24.12
N TYR A 3 9.20 5.29 23.71
CA TYR A 3 8.30 6.39 23.35
C TYR A 3 7.09 6.41 24.31
N ASP A 4 6.48 7.59 24.44
CA ASP A 4 5.23 7.74 25.19
C ASP A 4 4.11 6.85 24.64
N PRO A 5 3.11 6.48 25.44
CA PRO A 5 1.94 5.75 24.95
C PRO A 5 1.27 6.45 23.77
N VAL A 6 0.99 5.69 22.72
CA VAL A 6 0.27 6.19 21.54
C VAL A 6 -1.12 6.64 21.96
N GLN A 7 -1.58 7.74 21.37
CA GLN A 7 -2.92 8.28 21.55
C GLN A 7 -3.65 8.36 20.20
N ASN A 8 -4.96 8.50 20.23
CA ASN A 8 -5.72 8.90 19.07
C ASN A 8 -5.42 10.37 18.73
N TYR A 9 -5.51 10.73 17.45
CA TYR A 9 -5.39 12.12 17.02
C TYR A 9 -6.75 12.58 16.49
N ILE A 10 -7.44 13.40 17.26
CA ILE A 10 -8.81 13.84 16.95
C ILE A 10 -8.89 15.36 17.09
N ASN A 11 -9.46 16.00 16.07
CA ASN A 11 -9.66 17.45 16.04
C ASN A 11 -8.39 18.26 16.37
N GLY A 12 -7.27 17.84 15.74
CA GLY A 12 -5.99 18.53 15.89
C GLY A 12 -5.24 18.27 17.20
N GLN A 13 -5.68 17.32 18.03
CA GLN A 13 -5.09 17.03 19.34
C GLN A 13 -4.91 15.52 19.54
N PHE A 14 -3.85 15.16 20.26
CA PHE A 14 -3.70 13.80 20.80
C PHE A 14 -4.59 13.63 22.03
N VAL A 15 -5.44 12.61 21.98
CA VAL A 15 -6.44 12.33 23.02
C VAL A 15 -6.36 10.88 23.48
N ALA A 16 -6.56 10.67 24.79
CA ALA A 16 -6.65 9.33 25.34
C ALA A 16 -7.94 8.64 24.85
N PRO A 17 -7.90 7.32 24.57
CA PRO A 17 -9.09 6.56 24.18
C PRO A 17 -10.03 6.35 25.40
N TYR A 18 -11.28 5.99 25.10
CA TYR A 18 -12.24 5.61 26.16
C TYR A 18 -11.91 4.24 26.77
N SER A 19 -11.33 3.33 26.00
CA SER A 19 -10.93 2.02 26.48
C SER A 19 -9.56 2.07 27.15
N PRO A 20 -9.38 1.42 28.32
CA PRO A 20 -8.06 1.27 28.95
C PRO A 20 -7.22 0.17 28.29
N ARG A 21 -7.77 -0.61 27.33
CA ARG A 21 -7.10 -1.72 26.67
C ARG A 21 -5.99 -1.20 25.75
N THR A 22 -4.78 -1.71 25.93
CA THR A 22 -3.63 -1.42 25.09
C THR A 22 -2.92 -2.71 24.69
N ILE A 23 -2.15 -2.66 23.61
CA ILE A 23 -1.18 -3.69 23.24
C ILE A 23 0.22 -3.08 23.13
N ASP A 24 1.24 -3.92 23.31
CA ASP A 24 2.63 -3.50 23.20
C ASP A 24 3.05 -3.31 21.75
N VAL A 25 3.77 -2.22 21.47
CA VAL A 25 4.45 -1.98 20.20
C VAL A 25 5.91 -2.41 20.39
N ILE A 26 6.27 -3.53 19.79
CA ILE A 26 7.57 -4.17 19.95
C ILE A 26 8.40 -3.97 18.68
N SER A 27 9.65 -3.55 18.84
CA SER A 27 10.60 -3.50 17.73
C SER A 27 10.93 -4.91 17.23
N PRO A 28 10.74 -5.21 15.93
CA PRO A 28 11.15 -6.49 15.37
C PRO A 28 12.67 -6.65 15.31
N VAL A 29 13.40 -5.54 15.43
CA VAL A 29 14.88 -5.52 15.32
C VAL A 29 15.55 -6.28 16.46
N ASP A 30 15.06 -6.10 17.69
CA ASP A 30 15.72 -6.59 18.90
C ASP A 30 14.76 -6.97 20.04
N GLY A 31 13.45 -6.85 19.82
CA GLY A 31 12.43 -7.13 20.86
C GLY A 31 12.21 -5.98 21.86
N THR A 32 12.78 -4.80 21.62
CA THR A 32 12.59 -3.64 22.51
C THR A 32 11.13 -3.21 22.55
N LEU A 33 10.59 -2.95 23.74
CA LEU A 33 9.29 -2.32 23.91
C LEU A 33 9.39 -0.83 23.55
N LEU A 34 8.83 -0.47 22.38
CA LEU A 34 8.83 0.89 21.88
C LEU A 34 7.75 1.74 22.57
N SER A 35 6.52 1.28 22.58
CA SER A 35 5.37 2.01 23.10
C SER A 35 4.22 1.06 23.44
N LYS A 36 3.06 1.64 23.79
CA LYS A 36 1.77 0.95 23.89
C LYS A 36 0.78 1.67 23.00
N VAL A 37 0.00 0.91 22.23
CA VAL A 37 -1.05 1.45 21.34
C VAL A 37 -2.43 1.13 21.91
N PRO A 38 -3.36 2.09 21.93
CA PRO A 38 -4.71 1.86 22.46
C PRO A 38 -5.55 1.02 21.53
N MET A 39 -6.41 0.21 22.11
CA MET A 39 -7.50 -0.46 21.43
C MET A 39 -8.77 0.36 21.63
N SER A 40 -8.98 1.32 20.73
CA SER A 40 -10.12 2.24 20.77
C SER A 40 -11.45 1.53 20.54
N THR A 41 -12.54 2.22 20.85
CA THR A 41 -13.92 1.73 20.72
C THR A 41 -14.65 2.46 19.59
N ALA A 42 -15.83 2.00 19.23
CA ALA A 42 -16.71 2.68 18.28
C ALA A 42 -17.06 4.12 18.72
N LYS A 43 -16.97 4.45 20.02
CA LYS A 43 -17.18 5.80 20.52
C LYS A 43 -16.03 6.73 20.11
N ASP A 44 -14.78 6.29 20.23
CA ASP A 44 -13.63 7.05 19.76
C ASP A 44 -13.74 7.37 18.27
N LEU A 45 -14.18 6.39 17.47
CA LEU A 45 -14.44 6.58 16.05
C LEU A 45 -15.55 7.61 15.82
N SER A 46 -16.64 7.55 16.57
CA SER A 46 -17.76 8.49 16.44
C SER A 46 -17.35 9.94 16.75
N ASP A 47 -16.47 10.15 17.72
CA ASP A 47 -15.91 11.45 18.04
C ASP A 47 -15.03 11.97 16.90
N ALA A 48 -14.17 11.12 16.33
CA ALA A 48 -13.34 11.46 15.16
C ALA A 48 -14.20 11.79 13.93
N VAL A 49 -15.25 11.03 13.65
CA VAL A 49 -16.19 11.31 12.54
C VAL A 49 -16.95 12.60 12.80
N SER A 50 -17.33 12.89 14.02
CA SER A 50 -18.00 14.14 14.39
C SER A 50 -17.10 15.35 14.15
N ALA A 51 -15.83 15.29 14.55
CA ALA A 51 -14.83 16.31 14.27
C ALA A 51 -14.64 16.50 12.75
N ALA A 52 -14.52 15.41 11.99
CA ALA A 52 -14.40 15.45 10.54
C ALA A 52 -15.62 16.07 9.86
N LYS A 53 -16.83 15.72 10.30
CA LYS A 53 -18.09 16.31 9.80
C LYS A 53 -18.17 17.82 10.10
N ALA A 54 -17.69 18.26 11.24
CA ALA A 54 -17.68 19.69 11.60
C ALA A 54 -16.68 20.47 10.74
N ALA A 55 -15.53 19.90 10.40
CA ALA A 55 -14.51 20.54 9.56
C ALA A 55 -14.90 20.53 8.06
N PHE A 56 -15.63 19.55 7.58
CA PHE A 56 -15.91 19.33 6.17
C PHE A 56 -16.56 20.52 5.44
N PRO A 57 -17.57 21.23 5.95
CA PRO A 57 -18.22 22.34 5.23
C PRO A 57 -17.27 23.47 4.87
N ALA A 58 -16.34 23.81 5.75
CA ALA A 58 -15.31 24.83 5.48
C ALA A 58 -14.24 24.31 4.52
N TRP A 59 -13.70 23.12 4.80
CA TRP A 59 -12.63 22.55 3.99
C TRP A 59 -13.06 22.26 2.56
N SER A 60 -14.24 21.68 2.35
CA SER A 60 -14.76 21.36 1.02
C SER A 60 -15.02 22.59 0.14
N LYS A 61 -15.33 23.75 0.74
CA LYS A 61 -15.55 25.02 0.04
C LYS A 61 -14.25 25.80 -0.23
N THR A 62 -13.17 25.48 0.46
CA THR A 62 -11.86 26.06 0.20
C THR A 62 -11.42 25.69 -1.23
N PRO A 63 -11.05 26.64 -2.10
CA PRO A 63 -10.59 26.33 -3.45
C PRO A 63 -9.42 25.34 -3.45
N ILE A 64 -9.39 24.41 -4.43
CA ILE A 64 -8.32 23.41 -4.48
C ILE A 64 -6.92 24.02 -4.52
N LYS A 65 -6.74 25.17 -5.19
CA LYS A 65 -5.46 25.89 -5.22
C LYS A 65 -4.99 26.34 -3.83
N GLU A 66 -5.91 26.60 -2.93
CA GLU A 66 -5.60 26.95 -1.54
C GLU A 66 -5.37 25.70 -0.70
N ARG A 67 -6.18 24.64 -0.89
CA ARG A 67 -5.99 23.37 -0.19
C ARG A 67 -4.61 22.76 -0.44
N VAL A 68 -4.12 22.79 -1.69
CA VAL A 68 -2.80 22.23 -2.01
C VAL A 68 -1.64 23.03 -1.43
N GLN A 69 -1.84 24.27 -0.97
CA GLN A 69 -0.79 25.02 -0.25
C GLN A 69 -0.39 24.32 1.06
N VAL A 70 -1.32 23.60 1.69
CA VAL A 70 -1.01 22.75 2.85
C VAL A 70 -0.04 21.65 2.42
N PHE A 71 -0.26 21.03 1.26
CA PHE A 71 0.57 19.92 0.78
C PHE A 71 1.93 20.37 0.26
N PHE A 72 2.08 21.57 -0.27
CA PHE A 72 3.40 22.15 -0.54
C PHE A 72 4.22 22.32 0.75
N ARG A 73 3.60 22.81 1.83
CA ARG A 73 4.27 22.90 3.14
C ARG A 73 4.52 21.54 3.77
N TYR A 74 3.56 20.60 3.64
CA TYR A 74 3.72 19.23 4.13
C TYR A 74 4.86 18.50 3.42
N LYS A 75 4.99 18.64 2.07
CA LYS A 75 6.12 18.13 1.32
C LYS A 75 7.45 18.63 1.89
N TYR A 76 7.57 19.94 2.09
CA TYR A 76 8.78 20.53 2.68
C TYR A 76 9.09 19.97 4.08
N LEU A 77 8.06 19.79 4.91
CA LEU A 77 8.22 19.21 6.24
C LEU A 77 8.62 17.72 6.21
N LEU A 78 8.11 16.96 5.24
CA LEU A 78 8.56 15.58 5.00
C LEU A 78 10.04 15.54 4.62
N GLU A 79 10.47 16.41 3.69
CA GLU A 79 11.88 16.54 3.28
C GLU A 79 12.78 16.85 4.48
N LYS A 80 12.36 17.80 5.32
CA LYS A 80 13.09 18.21 6.51
C LYS A 80 13.12 17.12 7.60
N SER A 81 12.07 16.32 7.70
CA SER A 81 11.93 15.26 8.72
C SER A 81 12.30 13.87 8.19
N THR A 82 12.90 13.77 7.01
CA THR A 82 13.19 12.48 6.34
C THR A 82 13.98 11.53 7.24
N LYS A 83 15.04 12.02 7.89
CA LYS A 83 15.87 11.20 8.80
C LYS A 83 15.06 10.70 9.99
N GLU A 84 14.33 11.59 10.67
CA GLU A 84 13.49 11.27 11.83
C GLU A 84 12.44 10.18 11.48
N LEU A 85 11.74 10.37 10.38
CA LEU A 85 10.73 9.42 9.93
C LEU A 85 11.33 8.08 9.48
N ALA A 86 12.50 8.10 8.81
CA ALA A 86 13.18 6.87 8.42
C ALA A 86 13.67 6.08 9.64
N ASP A 87 14.24 6.73 10.64
CA ASP A 87 14.63 6.10 11.90
C ASP A 87 13.40 5.44 12.56
N LEU A 88 12.29 6.18 12.68
CA LEU A 88 11.05 5.70 13.29
C LEU A 88 10.45 4.50 12.54
N CYS A 89 10.35 4.59 11.19
CA CYS A 89 9.90 3.48 10.36
C CYS A 89 10.79 2.24 10.50
N SER A 90 12.10 2.41 10.55
CA SER A 90 13.05 1.30 10.72
C SER A 90 12.85 0.62 12.08
N GLU A 91 12.65 1.37 13.14
CA GLU A 91 12.47 0.83 14.48
C GLU A 91 11.16 0.06 14.67
N GLU A 92 10.03 0.64 14.24
CA GLU A 92 8.73 0.02 14.47
C GLU A 92 8.40 -1.10 13.47
N ASN A 93 8.97 -1.06 12.25
CA ASN A 93 8.70 -2.05 11.22
C ASN A 93 9.78 -3.13 11.10
N GLY A 94 11.03 -2.81 11.42
CA GLY A 94 12.16 -3.73 11.32
C GLY A 94 12.91 -3.68 9.98
N LYS A 95 12.50 -2.87 9.01
CA LYS A 95 13.22 -2.69 7.74
C LYS A 95 14.55 -1.98 7.95
N THR A 96 15.46 -2.12 6.99
CA THR A 96 16.73 -1.39 7.03
C THR A 96 16.51 0.11 6.91
N TYR A 97 17.46 0.91 7.41
CA TYR A 97 17.39 2.37 7.31
C TYR A 97 17.31 2.84 5.84
N GLY A 98 18.05 2.20 4.92
CA GLY A 98 17.99 2.54 3.49
C GLY A 98 16.60 2.30 2.87
N GLU A 99 15.92 1.24 3.28
CA GLU A 99 14.54 0.96 2.84
C GLU A 99 13.53 1.92 3.46
N ALA A 100 13.72 2.30 4.73
CA ALA A 100 12.91 3.31 5.39
C ALA A 100 13.09 4.69 4.75
N LEU A 101 14.33 5.06 4.39
CA LEU A 101 14.62 6.29 3.66
C LEU A 101 13.89 6.34 2.32
N ALA A 102 13.99 5.27 1.51
CA ALA A 102 13.28 5.16 0.23
C ALA A 102 11.74 5.23 0.39
N GLU A 103 11.21 4.72 1.51
CA GLU A 103 9.80 4.87 1.85
C GLU A 103 9.39 6.33 2.05
N ILE A 104 10.19 7.11 2.78
CA ILE A 104 9.90 8.54 3.01
C ILE A 104 10.06 9.35 1.73
N GLU A 105 11.07 9.04 0.91
CA GLU A 105 11.21 9.65 -0.43
C GLU A 105 9.98 9.42 -1.29
N LYS A 106 9.37 8.24 -1.20
CA LYS A 106 8.10 7.95 -1.90
C LYS A 106 6.93 8.73 -1.30
N CYS A 107 6.88 8.98 -0.01
CA CYS A 107 5.87 9.87 0.60
C CYS A 107 5.95 11.29 0.03
N ILE A 108 7.17 11.79 -0.20
CA ILE A 108 7.43 13.10 -0.80
C ILE A 108 6.92 13.14 -2.24
N GLU A 109 7.23 12.13 -3.05
CA GLU A 109 6.76 12.00 -4.45
C GLU A 109 5.23 11.96 -4.55
N LEU A 110 4.57 11.18 -3.68
CA LEU A 110 3.10 11.10 -3.60
C LEU A 110 2.47 12.45 -3.24
N THR A 111 3.08 13.19 -2.32
CA THR A 111 2.63 14.51 -1.91
C THR A 111 2.83 15.54 -3.02
N GLU A 112 3.94 15.45 -3.76
CA GLU A 112 4.21 16.28 -4.94
C GLU A 112 3.15 16.06 -6.03
N PHE A 113 2.76 14.80 -6.29
CA PHE A 113 1.65 14.53 -7.21
C PHE A 113 0.36 15.22 -6.77
N ALA A 114 0.00 15.16 -5.48
CA ALA A 114 -1.19 15.83 -4.96
C ALA A 114 -1.16 17.36 -5.15
N CYS A 115 0.01 17.98 -5.13
CA CYS A 115 0.17 19.39 -5.45
C CYS A 115 -0.18 19.73 -6.91
N SER A 116 -0.15 18.75 -7.83
CA SER A 116 -0.54 18.90 -9.23
C SER A 116 -2.04 18.74 -9.50
N LEU A 117 -2.82 18.28 -8.51
CA LEU A 117 -4.27 18.01 -8.66
C LEU A 117 -5.09 19.21 -9.18
N PRO A 118 -4.76 20.49 -8.87
CA PRO A 118 -5.48 21.64 -9.46
C PRO A 118 -5.46 21.68 -10.99
N GLN A 119 -4.46 21.04 -11.62
CA GLN A 119 -4.33 20.96 -13.09
C GLN A 119 -5.00 19.71 -13.67
N LEU A 120 -5.28 18.72 -12.84
CA LEU A 120 -5.82 17.41 -13.25
C LEU A 120 -7.32 17.28 -12.99
N ILE A 121 -7.85 17.97 -11.97
CA ILE A 121 -9.27 17.94 -11.60
C ILE A 121 -10.08 18.90 -12.47
N THR A 122 -10.12 18.66 -13.76
CA THR A 122 -10.88 19.47 -14.71
C THR A 122 -12.30 18.96 -14.82
N GLY A 123 -13.25 19.89 -15.01
CA GLY A 123 -14.61 19.58 -15.46
C GLY A 123 -14.74 19.75 -16.97
N GLU A 124 -15.87 19.36 -17.49
CA GLU A 124 -16.23 19.51 -18.90
C GLU A 124 -17.35 20.53 -19.02
N ILE A 125 -17.36 21.32 -20.11
CA ILE A 125 -18.45 22.20 -20.50
C ILE A 125 -18.69 21.98 -21.98
N LEU A 126 -19.97 21.76 -22.36
CA LEU A 126 -20.39 21.56 -23.75
C LEU A 126 -21.76 22.16 -23.96
N GLU A 127 -21.92 22.98 -25.00
CA GLU A 127 -23.23 23.35 -25.52
C GLU A 127 -23.79 22.15 -26.31
N VAL A 128 -24.72 21.40 -25.71
CA VAL A 128 -25.30 20.17 -26.25
C VAL A 128 -26.44 20.42 -27.23
N SER A 129 -27.05 21.61 -27.19
CA SER A 129 -28.03 22.12 -28.15
C SER A 129 -28.12 23.63 -28.02
N LYS A 130 -28.76 24.31 -28.95
CA LYS A 130 -28.84 25.79 -29.00
C LYS A 130 -29.36 26.37 -27.68
N GLY A 131 -28.49 27.07 -26.97
CA GLY A 131 -28.76 27.71 -25.67
C GLY A 131 -28.85 26.73 -24.49
N VAL A 132 -28.43 25.45 -24.66
CA VAL A 132 -28.40 24.48 -23.59
C VAL A 132 -26.96 24.02 -23.34
N GLU A 133 -26.42 24.37 -22.18
CA GLU A 133 -25.09 24.02 -21.72
C GLU A 133 -25.14 22.89 -20.67
N CYS A 134 -24.29 21.87 -20.83
CA CYS A 134 -24.01 20.87 -19.81
C CYS A 134 -22.62 21.07 -19.24
N ARG A 135 -22.51 20.93 -17.93
CA ARG A 135 -21.26 21.05 -17.18
C ARG A 135 -21.08 19.89 -16.20
N THR A 136 -19.85 19.42 -16.02
CA THR A 136 -19.46 18.49 -14.96
C THR A 136 -18.49 19.12 -13.97
N GLU A 137 -18.58 18.73 -12.71
CA GLU A 137 -17.68 19.16 -11.63
C GLU A 137 -17.39 17.99 -10.69
N HIS A 138 -16.12 17.87 -10.26
CA HIS A 138 -15.72 16.93 -9.22
C HIS A 138 -16.01 17.52 -7.83
N ILE A 139 -16.84 16.85 -7.05
CA ILE A 139 -17.26 17.26 -5.71
C ILE A 139 -16.71 16.27 -4.69
N PRO A 140 -16.12 16.69 -3.55
CA PRO A 140 -15.67 15.79 -2.51
C PRO A 140 -16.80 14.92 -1.96
N LEU A 141 -16.47 13.72 -1.51
CA LEU A 141 -17.44 12.77 -0.97
C LEU A 141 -17.97 13.18 0.39
N GLY A 142 -17.07 13.63 1.28
CA GLY A 142 -17.40 13.90 2.68
C GLY A 142 -16.31 13.44 3.63
N VAL A 143 -16.70 12.68 4.66
CA VAL A 143 -15.74 11.97 5.53
C VAL A 143 -15.41 10.64 4.90
N VAL A 144 -14.12 10.38 4.74
CA VAL A 144 -13.59 9.13 4.16
C VAL A 144 -12.66 8.45 5.15
N ALA A 145 -12.49 7.14 5.02
CA ALA A 145 -11.58 6.39 5.89
C ALA A 145 -10.52 5.64 5.10
N SER A 146 -9.34 5.50 5.70
CA SER A 146 -8.23 4.69 5.19
C SER A 146 -7.71 3.75 6.28
N ILE A 147 -7.69 2.45 5.98
CA ILE A 147 -7.20 1.39 6.86
C ILE A 147 -5.93 0.86 6.22
N VAL A 148 -4.79 0.99 6.91
CA VAL A 148 -3.47 0.75 6.33
C VAL A 148 -2.71 -0.36 7.04
N PRO A 149 -1.83 -1.11 6.31
CA PRO A 149 -1.08 -2.23 6.83
C PRO A 149 0.19 -1.80 7.56
N PHE A 150 0.93 -2.79 8.07
CA PHE A 150 2.16 -2.56 8.84
C PHE A 150 3.41 -2.39 7.97
N ASN A 151 3.43 -2.92 6.74
CA ASN A 151 4.68 -3.09 5.98
C ASN A 151 5.26 -1.78 5.42
N PHE A 152 4.45 -0.74 5.31
CA PHE A 152 4.87 0.62 4.95
C PHE A 152 4.13 1.64 5.83
N PRO A 153 4.64 1.88 7.07
CA PRO A 153 3.93 2.69 8.06
C PRO A 153 3.78 4.16 7.70
N ALA A 154 4.60 4.69 6.79
CA ALA A 154 4.51 6.06 6.29
C ALA A 154 3.94 6.13 4.86
N MET A 155 4.41 5.27 3.94
CA MET A 155 4.08 5.36 2.52
C MET A 155 2.60 5.04 2.24
N VAL A 156 2.07 3.95 2.80
CA VAL A 156 0.66 3.57 2.51
C VAL A 156 -0.34 4.57 3.08
N PRO A 157 -0.18 5.17 4.27
CA PRO A 157 -0.95 6.34 4.66
C PRO A 157 -0.89 7.48 3.63
N ASN A 158 0.31 7.78 3.12
CA ASN A 158 0.50 8.84 2.11
C ASN A 158 -0.01 8.49 0.70
N TRP A 159 -0.40 7.25 0.42
CA TRP A 159 -1.17 6.93 -0.80
C TRP A 159 -2.52 7.65 -0.83
N THR A 160 -3.12 7.85 0.34
CA THR A 160 -4.49 8.37 0.46
C THR A 160 -4.56 9.77 1.05
N ILE A 161 -3.73 10.10 2.04
CA ILE A 161 -3.76 11.38 2.75
C ILE A 161 -3.72 12.57 1.79
N PRO A 162 -2.67 12.76 0.97
CA PRO A 162 -2.57 13.97 0.18
C PRO A 162 -3.66 14.06 -0.88
N ASN A 163 -3.97 12.96 -1.58
CA ASN A 163 -4.96 12.98 -2.65
C ASN A 163 -6.38 13.21 -2.12
N ALA A 164 -6.84 12.42 -1.14
CA ALA A 164 -8.20 12.52 -0.64
C ALA A 164 -8.48 13.88 0.01
N ILE A 165 -7.50 14.40 0.78
CA ILE A 165 -7.65 15.66 1.51
C ILE A 165 -7.54 16.87 0.56
N ALA A 166 -6.60 16.86 -0.40
CA ALA A 166 -6.51 17.92 -1.41
C ALA A 166 -7.77 18.00 -2.28
N LEU A 167 -8.43 16.86 -2.54
CA LEU A 167 -9.71 16.80 -3.24
C LEU A 167 -10.90 17.30 -2.39
N GLY A 168 -10.68 17.65 -1.12
CA GLY A 168 -11.65 18.34 -0.26
C GLY A 168 -12.38 17.44 0.74
N ASN A 169 -11.97 16.19 0.89
CA ASN A 169 -12.51 15.29 1.91
C ASN A 169 -11.86 15.54 3.29
N CYS A 170 -12.55 15.09 4.34
CA CYS A 170 -11.97 14.91 5.66
C CYS A 170 -11.71 13.42 5.89
N MET A 171 -10.61 13.06 6.56
CA MET A 171 -10.13 11.68 6.62
C MET A 171 -10.02 11.15 8.04
N ILE A 172 -10.46 9.90 8.20
CA ILE A 172 -10.16 9.04 9.35
C ILE A 172 -9.11 8.02 8.92
N MET A 173 -7.96 8.02 9.59
CA MET A 173 -6.88 7.06 9.37
C MET A 173 -6.87 6.02 10.48
N LYS A 174 -6.89 4.74 10.11
CA LYS A 174 -6.64 3.62 11.02
C LYS A 174 -5.30 2.98 10.66
N PRO A 175 -4.20 3.35 11.35
CA PRO A 175 -2.90 2.70 11.16
C PRO A 175 -2.92 1.26 11.67
N SER A 176 -1.94 0.45 11.25
CA SER A 176 -1.73 -0.86 11.88
C SER A 176 -1.31 -0.67 13.35
N GLU A 177 -1.91 -1.48 14.21
CA GLU A 177 -1.58 -1.52 15.64
C GLU A 177 -0.13 -1.93 15.93
N LYS A 178 0.55 -2.54 14.96
CA LYS A 178 1.96 -2.94 15.07
C LYS A 178 2.94 -1.79 14.84
N VAL A 179 2.54 -0.77 14.05
CA VAL A 179 3.41 0.32 13.60
C VAL A 179 2.68 1.67 13.64
N PRO A 180 2.21 2.13 14.79
CA PRO A 180 1.38 3.33 14.90
C PRO A 180 2.19 4.64 14.98
N LEU A 181 3.50 4.57 15.28
CA LEU A 181 4.30 5.73 15.65
C LEU A 181 4.51 6.69 14.48
N SER A 182 4.88 6.17 13.31
CA SER A 182 5.10 6.98 12.11
C SER A 182 3.84 7.76 11.71
N CYS A 183 2.66 7.14 11.83
CA CYS A 183 1.40 7.80 11.50
C CYS A 183 1.08 8.95 12.48
N GLY A 184 1.41 8.81 13.77
CA GLY A 184 1.32 9.87 14.76
C GLY A 184 2.20 11.07 14.41
N ARG A 185 3.44 10.82 13.95
CA ARG A 185 4.34 11.90 13.49
C ARG A 185 3.82 12.58 12.21
N ILE A 186 3.26 11.83 11.28
CA ILE A 186 2.60 12.37 10.08
C ILE A 186 1.48 13.35 10.46
N ALA A 187 0.66 13.02 11.46
CA ALA A 187 -0.40 13.92 11.93
C ALA A 187 0.15 15.26 12.45
N GLN A 188 1.26 15.23 13.19
CA GLN A 188 1.93 16.45 13.65
C GLN A 188 2.43 17.29 12.47
N LEU A 189 3.07 16.66 11.48
CA LEU A 189 3.58 17.36 10.28
C LEU A 189 2.44 17.98 9.46
N LEU A 190 1.29 17.31 9.34
CA LEU A 190 0.11 17.87 8.70
C LEU A 190 -0.42 19.10 9.44
N LYS A 191 -0.44 19.07 10.78
CA LYS A 191 -0.82 20.21 11.60
C LYS A 191 0.18 21.37 11.44
N GLU A 192 1.48 21.08 11.49
CA GLU A 192 2.57 22.05 11.25
C GLU A 192 2.46 22.67 9.85
N ALA A 193 2.01 21.91 8.84
CA ALA A 193 1.74 22.40 7.49
C ALA A 193 0.51 23.31 7.40
N GLY A 194 -0.25 23.45 8.48
CA GLY A 194 -1.45 24.30 8.56
C GLY A 194 -2.72 23.61 8.06
N LEU A 195 -2.80 22.26 8.15
CA LEU A 195 -4.05 21.55 7.92
C LEU A 195 -5.04 21.89 9.04
N PRO A 196 -6.27 22.34 8.72
CA PRO A 196 -7.25 22.68 9.76
C PRO A 196 -7.62 21.49 10.65
N ASP A 197 -7.87 21.77 11.93
CA ASP A 197 -8.28 20.77 12.90
C ASP A 197 -9.55 20.04 12.42
N GLY A 198 -9.63 18.72 12.66
CA GLY A 198 -10.73 17.86 12.23
C GLY A 198 -10.65 17.37 10.79
N VAL A 199 -9.86 17.97 9.90
CA VAL A 199 -9.71 17.50 8.51
C VAL A 199 -9.00 16.14 8.43
N PHE A 200 -8.02 15.90 9.32
CA PHE A 200 -7.35 14.62 9.45
C PHE A 200 -7.43 14.13 10.89
N ASN A 201 -7.81 12.85 11.06
CA ASN A 201 -7.95 12.22 12.37
C ASN A 201 -7.36 10.81 12.33
N ILE A 202 -6.80 10.34 13.45
CA ILE A 202 -6.31 8.97 13.63
C ILE A 202 -7.09 8.31 14.76
N VAL A 203 -7.62 7.11 14.48
CA VAL A 203 -8.20 6.22 15.47
C VAL A 203 -7.43 4.90 15.45
N ASN A 204 -6.70 4.63 16.52
CA ASN A 204 -5.96 3.39 16.70
C ASN A 204 -6.91 2.27 17.16
N GLY A 205 -6.57 1.03 16.86
CA GLY A 205 -7.36 -0.12 17.27
C GLY A 205 -7.17 -1.33 16.38
N ASP A 206 -7.90 -2.38 16.72
CA ASP A 206 -7.90 -3.67 16.01
C ASP A 206 -9.14 -3.87 15.13
N VAL A 207 -9.63 -5.09 15.04
CA VAL A 207 -10.80 -5.49 14.24
C VAL A 207 -12.05 -4.69 14.60
N GLU A 208 -12.25 -4.31 15.87
CA GLU A 208 -13.42 -3.53 16.31
C GLU A 208 -13.53 -2.20 15.56
N ILE A 209 -12.41 -1.48 15.43
CA ILE A 209 -12.39 -0.20 14.70
C ILE A 209 -12.52 -0.42 13.18
N VAL A 210 -11.95 -1.49 12.62
CA VAL A 210 -12.13 -1.83 11.20
C VAL A 210 -13.62 -2.05 10.90
N GLU A 211 -14.30 -2.83 11.71
CA GLU A 211 -15.73 -3.09 11.58
C GLU A 211 -16.57 -1.83 11.78
N ALA A 212 -16.27 -1.05 12.83
CA ALA A 212 -16.95 0.21 13.08
C ALA A 212 -16.79 1.23 11.92
N ILE A 213 -15.63 1.31 11.28
CA ILE A 213 -15.43 2.14 10.08
C ILE A 213 -16.32 1.68 8.93
N CYS A 214 -16.41 0.37 8.69
CA CYS A 214 -17.28 -0.17 7.65
C CYS A 214 -18.76 0.11 7.91
N ASP A 215 -19.19 0.16 9.17
CA ASP A 215 -20.59 0.32 9.56
C ASP A 215 -21.00 1.78 9.77
N HIS A 216 -20.09 2.67 10.14
CA HIS A 216 -20.42 4.02 10.60
C HIS A 216 -21.12 4.86 9.51
N PRO A 217 -22.38 5.32 9.70
CA PRO A 217 -23.17 5.97 8.66
C PRO A 217 -22.63 7.34 8.21
N GLY A 218 -21.66 7.87 8.93
CA GLY A 218 -21.03 9.15 8.61
C GLY A 218 -19.78 9.05 7.75
N ILE A 219 -19.38 7.84 7.33
CA ILE A 219 -18.25 7.59 6.46
C ILE A 219 -18.75 7.22 5.06
N GLU A 220 -18.35 7.96 4.04
CA GLU A 220 -18.82 7.84 2.66
C GLU A 220 -18.00 6.84 1.82
N ALA A 221 -16.69 6.74 2.10
CA ALA A 221 -15.79 5.85 1.38
C ALA A 221 -14.75 5.25 2.30
N VAL A 222 -14.36 4.01 1.98
CA VAL A 222 -13.32 3.25 2.71
C VAL A 222 -12.27 2.77 1.73
N SER A 223 -11.00 3.08 1.99
CA SER A 223 -9.86 2.40 1.39
C SER A 223 -9.23 1.44 2.39
N PHE A 224 -8.84 0.29 1.93
CA PHE A 224 -8.19 -0.74 2.73
C PHE A 224 -6.99 -1.32 1.99
N VAL A 225 -5.91 -1.56 2.70
CA VAL A 225 -4.77 -2.34 2.21
C VAL A 225 -4.38 -3.36 3.28
N GLY A 226 -4.33 -4.65 2.91
CA GLY A 226 -3.98 -5.72 3.85
C GLY A 226 -4.13 -7.11 3.24
N SER A 227 -4.35 -8.14 4.07
CA SER A 227 -4.52 -9.50 3.58
C SER A 227 -5.82 -9.67 2.78
N THR A 228 -5.83 -10.54 1.77
CA THR A 228 -7.02 -10.80 0.93
C THR A 228 -8.23 -11.21 1.74
N LYS A 229 -8.05 -12.03 2.78
CA LYS A 229 -9.15 -12.45 3.67
C LYS A 229 -9.85 -11.23 4.30
N VAL A 230 -9.07 -10.28 4.82
CA VAL A 230 -9.63 -9.06 5.45
C VAL A 230 -10.14 -8.09 4.38
N ALA A 231 -9.47 -7.98 3.23
CA ALA A 231 -9.92 -7.16 2.11
C ALA A 231 -11.34 -7.55 1.64
N LYS A 232 -11.61 -8.86 1.51
CA LYS A 232 -12.95 -9.39 1.18
C LYS A 232 -14.00 -8.96 2.22
N ILE A 233 -13.67 -9.08 3.51
CA ILE A 233 -14.58 -8.71 4.61
C ILE A 233 -14.88 -7.21 4.59
N VAL A 234 -13.84 -6.39 4.51
CA VAL A 234 -13.96 -4.92 4.48
C VAL A 234 -14.78 -4.47 3.27
N TYR A 235 -14.50 -5.04 2.09
CA TYR A 235 -15.24 -4.72 0.87
C TYR A 235 -16.71 -5.09 1.00
N GLN A 236 -17.02 -6.32 1.38
CA GLN A 236 -18.40 -6.79 1.55
C GLN A 236 -19.16 -5.95 2.59
N ARG A 237 -18.56 -5.74 3.77
CA ARG A 237 -19.21 -5.00 4.86
C ARG A 237 -19.43 -3.53 4.51
N SER A 238 -18.43 -2.87 3.91
CA SER A 238 -18.56 -1.46 3.48
C SER A 238 -19.62 -1.29 2.38
N THR A 239 -19.63 -2.17 1.37
CA THR A 239 -20.60 -2.07 0.27
C THR A 239 -22.02 -2.47 0.69
N SER A 240 -22.17 -3.37 1.66
CA SER A 240 -23.47 -3.68 2.28
C SER A 240 -24.07 -2.47 3.02
N ASN A 241 -23.23 -1.54 3.45
CA ASN A 241 -23.60 -0.24 4.02
C ASN A 241 -23.60 0.89 2.98
N TYR A 242 -23.67 0.56 1.69
CA TYR A 242 -23.72 1.49 0.55
C TYR A 242 -22.55 2.46 0.44
N LYS A 243 -21.40 2.13 1.06
CA LYS A 243 -20.18 2.95 0.96
C LYS A 243 -19.42 2.64 -0.30
N ARG A 244 -18.74 3.65 -0.84
CA ARG A 244 -17.68 3.40 -1.82
C ARG A 244 -16.54 2.68 -1.12
N CYS A 245 -16.05 1.58 -1.71
CA CYS A 245 -14.96 0.82 -1.12
C CYS A 245 -13.95 0.39 -2.18
N LEU A 246 -12.66 0.55 -1.86
CA LEU A 246 -11.56 -0.06 -2.58
C LEU A 246 -10.68 -0.79 -1.57
N ALA A 247 -10.63 -2.12 -1.66
CA ALA A 247 -9.85 -2.94 -0.79
C ALA A 247 -8.77 -3.69 -1.59
N LEU A 248 -7.50 -3.36 -1.31
CA LEU A 248 -6.34 -4.02 -1.89
C LEU A 248 -5.95 -5.20 -1.00
N GLY A 249 -5.89 -6.38 -1.61
CA GLY A 249 -5.57 -7.65 -0.97
C GLY A 249 -4.11 -8.04 -1.11
N GLY A 250 -3.82 -9.31 -0.82
CA GLY A 250 -2.51 -9.95 -0.97
C GLY A 250 -2.10 -10.14 -2.43
N ALA A 251 -0.93 -10.73 -2.61
CA ALA A 251 -0.33 -10.95 -3.91
C ALA A 251 0.49 -12.24 -3.94
N LYS A 252 0.64 -12.81 -5.13
CA LYS A 252 1.63 -13.85 -5.45
C LYS A 252 2.27 -13.48 -6.78
N ASN A 253 3.25 -12.58 -6.73
CA ASN A 253 3.85 -12.04 -7.94
C ASN A 253 4.80 -13.06 -8.57
N HIS A 254 4.62 -13.29 -9.87
CA HIS A 254 5.42 -14.24 -10.65
C HIS A 254 6.44 -13.51 -11.50
N LEU A 255 7.69 -13.99 -11.46
CA LEU A 255 8.75 -13.60 -12.38
C LEU A 255 8.95 -14.72 -13.39
N MET A 256 8.63 -14.49 -14.66
CA MET A 256 8.94 -15.42 -15.75
C MET A 256 10.34 -15.14 -16.27
N VAL A 257 11.23 -16.12 -16.17
CA VAL A 257 12.64 -15.99 -16.57
C VAL A 257 12.91 -16.89 -17.77
N LEU A 258 13.26 -16.28 -18.90
CA LEU A 258 13.55 -16.98 -20.14
C LEU A 258 15.07 -17.22 -20.29
N PRO A 259 15.49 -18.20 -21.11
CA PRO A 259 16.90 -18.57 -21.25
C PRO A 259 17.80 -17.45 -21.81
N ASP A 260 17.22 -16.49 -22.54
CA ASP A 260 17.90 -15.32 -23.12
C ASP A 260 18.00 -14.13 -22.16
N ALA A 261 17.46 -14.24 -20.94
CA ALA A 261 17.59 -13.20 -19.93
C ALA A 261 19.05 -12.97 -19.52
N ILE A 262 19.43 -11.71 -19.27
CA ILE A 262 20.80 -11.37 -18.83
C ILE A 262 21.02 -11.91 -17.41
N PRO A 263 21.89 -12.92 -17.21
CA PRO A 263 21.92 -13.65 -15.93
C PRO A 263 22.24 -12.80 -14.71
N GLY A 264 23.25 -11.91 -14.79
CA GLY A 264 23.64 -11.05 -13.67
C GLY A 264 22.55 -10.05 -13.27
N MET A 265 21.97 -9.34 -14.27
CA MET A 265 20.89 -8.38 -14.04
C MET A 265 19.66 -9.09 -13.48
N THR A 266 19.28 -10.23 -14.02
CA THR A 266 18.14 -11.01 -13.56
C THR A 266 18.31 -11.45 -12.11
N ALA A 267 19.49 -12.01 -11.78
CA ALA A 267 19.78 -12.48 -10.43
C ALA A 267 19.72 -11.34 -9.40
N GLN A 268 20.30 -10.18 -9.69
CA GLN A 268 20.24 -9.00 -8.81
C GLN A 268 18.81 -8.52 -8.61
N ASN A 269 18.02 -8.44 -9.69
CA ASN A 269 16.61 -8.03 -9.59
C ASN A 269 15.76 -9.02 -8.78
N VAL A 270 15.94 -10.33 -8.98
CA VAL A 270 15.22 -11.36 -8.22
C VAL A 270 15.61 -11.30 -6.75
N ALA A 271 16.90 -11.26 -6.43
CA ALA A 271 17.39 -11.19 -5.06
C ALA A 271 16.90 -9.91 -4.34
N ALA A 272 17.00 -8.74 -4.97
CA ALA A 272 16.53 -7.49 -4.42
C ALA A 272 14.99 -7.46 -4.26
N SER A 273 14.24 -8.06 -5.19
CA SER A 273 12.79 -8.12 -5.12
C SER A 273 12.30 -9.03 -3.99
N MET A 274 12.87 -10.25 -3.86
CA MET A 274 12.45 -11.20 -2.82
C MET A 274 12.84 -10.77 -1.40
N SER A 275 13.93 -10.02 -1.24
CA SER A 275 14.50 -9.67 0.08
C SER A 275 14.09 -8.29 0.58
N GLY A 276 13.72 -7.38 -0.30
CA GLY A 276 13.37 -6.01 0.07
C GLY A 276 12.26 -5.94 1.13
N CYS A 277 12.49 -5.17 2.19
CA CYS A 277 11.67 -5.13 3.42
C CYS A 277 11.44 -6.53 4.01
N ALA A 278 12.46 -7.39 3.98
CA ALA A 278 12.39 -8.79 4.39
C ALA A 278 11.27 -9.58 3.66
N GLY A 279 11.03 -9.29 2.37
CA GLY A 279 9.97 -9.88 1.56
C GLY A 279 8.56 -9.43 1.92
N GLN A 280 8.40 -8.45 2.81
CA GLN A 280 7.10 -7.96 3.28
C GLN A 280 6.56 -6.81 2.41
N ARG A 281 6.62 -6.99 1.09
CA ARG A 281 6.08 -6.07 0.09
C ARG A 281 4.98 -6.76 -0.72
N CYS A 282 3.87 -6.07 -0.95
CA CYS A 282 2.84 -6.55 -1.88
C CYS A 282 3.39 -6.72 -3.32
N MET A 283 4.50 -6.06 -3.66
CA MET A 283 5.17 -6.14 -4.95
C MET A 283 6.41 -7.04 -4.96
N ALA A 284 6.74 -7.71 -3.83
CA ALA A 284 7.88 -8.61 -3.78
C ALA A 284 7.71 -9.79 -4.73
N ALA A 285 8.80 -10.19 -5.37
CA ALA A 285 8.85 -11.46 -6.07
C ALA A 285 8.76 -12.60 -5.06
N SER A 286 7.73 -13.42 -5.15
CA SER A 286 7.54 -14.57 -4.27
C SER A 286 7.50 -15.89 -5.04
N ALA A 287 7.32 -15.84 -6.36
CA ALA A 287 7.39 -16.97 -7.26
C ALA A 287 8.22 -16.62 -8.51
N MET A 288 9.06 -17.54 -8.94
CA MET A 288 9.75 -17.48 -10.22
C MET A 288 9.34 -18.69 -11.06
N VAL A 289 9.05 -18.48 -12.34
CA VAL A 289 8.84 -19.56 -13.30
C VAL A 289 9.97 -19.52 -14.31
N GLY A 290 10.87 -20.47 -14.20
CA GLY A 290 11.98 -20.66 -15.15
C GLY A 290 11.52 -21.43 -16.38
N VAL A 291 11.67 -20.85 -17.57
CA VAL A 291 11.30 -21.46 -18.84
C VAL A 291 12.53 -22.06 -19.50
N GLY A 292 12.48 -23.35 -19.84
CA GLY A 292 13.60 -24.06 -20.44
C GLY A 292 14.81 -24.17 -19.49
N ASN A 293 16.03 -24.11 -20.03
CA ASN A 293 17.25 -24.17 -19.21
C ASN A 293 17.66 -22.80 -18.68
N VAL A 294 17.41 -22.57 -17.40
CA VAL A 294 17.79 -21.35 -16.66
C VAL A 294 18.66 -21.64 -15.44
N ASP A 295 19.30 -22.84 -15.37
CA ASP A 295 20.14 -23.24 -14.24
C ASP A 295 21.22 -22.23 -13.93
N HIS A 296 21.92 -21.73 -14.96
CA HIS A 296 22.97 -20.71 -14.85
C HIS A 296 22.48 -19.37 -14.28
N ILE A 297 21.17 -19.07 -14.39
CA ILE A 297 20.55 -17.88 -13.78
C ILE A 297 20.21 -18.19 -12.32
N ILE A 298 19.68 -19.39 -12.04
CA ILE A 298 19.34 -19.83 -10.66
C ILE A 298 20.60 -19.86 -9.80
N ASP A 299 21.72 -20.39 -10.33
CA ASP A 299 23.00 -20.38 -9.62
C ASP A 299 23.41 -18.95 -9.22
N LYS A 300 23.29 -17.99 -10.14
CA LYS A 300 23.55 -16.58 -9.83
C LYS A 300 22.57 -15.97 -8.84
N ILE A 301 21.30 -16.35 -8.87
CA ILE A 301 20.32 -15.93 -7.84
C ILE A 301 20.75 -16.42 -6.46
N CYS A 302 21.22 -17.67 -6.36
CA CYS A 302 21.76 -18.21 -5.12
C CYS A 302 23.03 -17.47 -4.66
N GLU A 303 23.93 -17.10 -5.60
CA GLU A 303 25.11 -16.28 -5.28
C GLU A 303 24.71 -14.90 -4.72
N GLU A 304 23.75 -14.21 -5.36
CA GLU A 304 23.27 -12.90 -4.89
C GLU A 304 22.52 -13.03 -3.55
N ALA A 305 21.70 -14.05 -3.37
CA ALA A 305 21.01 -14.29 -2.11
C ALA A 305 21.96 -14.49 -0.94
N LYS A 306 23.09 -15.21 -1.14
CA LYS A 306 24.13 -15.43 -0.11
C LYS A 306 24.89 -14.17 0.30
N LYS A 307 24.84 -13.09 -0.51
CA LYS A 307 25.46 -11.79 -0.16
C LYS A 307 24.58 -10.97 0.78
N ILE A 308 23.32 -11.32 0.93
CA ILE A 308 22.37 -10.59 1.75
C ILE A 308 22.57 -10.97 3.22
N VAL A 309 22.88 -9.98 4.05
CA VAL A 309 23.24 -10.17 5.46
C VAL A 309 22.09 -9.73 6.36
N PRO A 310 21.41 -10.66 7.08
CA PRO A 310 20.40 -10.32 8.06
C PRO A 310 20.94 -9.38 9.15
N GLY A 311 20.16 -8.34 9.46
CA GLY A 311 20.55 -7.31 10.45
C GLY A 311 21.39 -6.17 9.88
N GLU A 312 21.85 -6.27 8.62
CA GLU A 312 22.62 -5.24 7.91
C GLU A 312 21.91 -4.82 6.63
N THR A 313 21.88 -5.71 5.63
CA THR A 313 21.24 -5.48 4.31
C THR A 313 19.86 -6.11 4.20
N LEU A 314 19.44 -6.87 5.19
CA LEU A 314 18.11 -7.46 5.32
C LEU A 314 17.54 -7.14 6.70
N GLY A 315 16.37 -6.51 6.73
CA GLY A 315 15.64 -6.20 7.96
C GLY A 315 15.00 -7.42 8.62
N ALA A 316 14.34 -7.18 9.75
CA ALA A 316 13.55 -8.19 10.46
C ALA A 316 12.13 -8.30 9.86
N VAL A 317 11.49 -9.45 10.00
CA VAL A 317 10.05 -9.59 9.78
C VAL A 317 9.27 -9.08 10.99
N ILE A 318 8.03 -8.65 10.77
CA ILE A 318 7.28 -7.84 11.73
C ILE A 318 7.05 -8.48 13.11
N SER A 319 7.06 -9.79 13.21
CA SER A 319 6.79 -10.47 14.49
C SER A 319 7.31 -11.91 14.51
N LYS A 320 7.34 -12.49 15.71
CA LYS A 320 7.72 -13.89 15.93
C LYS A 320 6.78 -14.86 15.20
N GLU A 321 5.48 -14.60 15.23
CA GLU A 321 4.48 -15.42 14.56
C GLU A 321 4.68 -15.38 13.03
N SER A 322 5.11 -14.23 12.48
CA SER A 322 5.47 -14.10 11.07
C SER A 322 6.72 -14.91 10.74
N LYS A 323 7.75 -14.88 11.58
CA LYS A 323 8.96 -15.71 11.43
C LYS A 323 8.61 -17.20 11.43
N GLU A 324 7.89 -17.66 12.44
CA GLU A 324 7.47 -19.06 12.58
C GLU A 324 6.65 -19.54 11.37
N ARG A 325 5.73 -18.72 10.90
CA ARG A 325 4.90 -19.00 9.71
C ARG A 325 5.76 -19.10 8.43
N ILE A 326 6.72 -18.21 8.23
CA ILE A 326 7.60 -18.22 7.06
C ILE A 326 8.49 -19.48 7.09
N GLU A 327 9.12 -19.80 8.23
CA GLU A 327 9.96 -20.98 8.40
C GLU A 327 9.17 -22.27 8.21
N LYS A 328 7.89 -22.30 8.62
CA LYS A 328 6.97 -23.41 8.40
C LYS A 328 6.72 -23.66 6.90
N TYR A 329 6.46 -22.60 6.10
CA TYR A 329 6.30 -22.74 4.65
C TYR A 329 7.54 -23.34 3.97
N ILE A 330 8.74 -22.94 4.38
CA ILE A 330 9.99 -23.47 3.83
C ILE A 330 10.11 -24.97 4.18
N THR A 331 9.84 -25.32 5.41
CA THR A 331 9.92 -26.70 5.90
C THR A 331 8.90 -27.62 5.22
N GLU A 332 7.66 -27.16 5.04
CA GLU A 332 6.62 -27.91 4.35
C GLU A 332 6.96 -28.14 2.87
N ALA A 333 7.52 -27.14 2.18
CA ALA A 333 7.96 -27.29 0.80
C ALA A 333 9.08 -28.33 0.65
N GLU A 334 10.07 -28.30 1.53
CA GLU A 334 11.16 -29.28 1.57
C GLU A 334 10.64 -30.71 1.82
N GLN A 335 9.72 -30.89 2.76
CA GLN A 335 9.07 -32.19 3.05
C GLN A 335 8.26 -32.71 1.86
N GLN A 336 7.72 -31.81 1.02
CA GLN A 336 6.99 -32.16 -0.20
C GLN A 336 7.91 -32.40 -1.41
N GLY A 337 9.23 -32.34 -1.21
CA GLY A 337 10.24 -32.70 -2.20
C GLY A 337 10.82 -31.53 -3.01
N ALA A 338 10.53 -30.29 -2.63
CA ALA A 338 11.25 -29.14 -3.15
C ALA A 338 12.69 -29.09 -2.60
N LYS A 339 13.61 -28.40 -3.30
CA LYS A 339 15.00 -28.30 -2.89
C LYS A 339 15.29 -26.90 -2.34
N VAL A 340 15.70 -26.83 -1.10
CA VAL A 340 16.17 -25.57 -0.48
C VAL A 340 17.62 -25.34 -0.90
N LEU A 341 17.87 -24.42 -1.81
CA LEU A 341 19.21 -24.10 -2.33
C LEU A 341 19.95 -23.09 -1.46
N VAL A 342 19.21 -22.16 -0.87
CA VAL A 342 19.68 -21.21 0.14
C VAL A 342 18.64 -21.25 1.27
N ASP A 343 19.08 -21.50 2.50
CA ASP A 343 18.21 -21.67 3.65
C ASP A 343 18.36 -20.54 4.65
N GLY A 344 17.30 -19.78 4.86
CA GLY A 344 17.23 -18.68 5.79
C GLY A 344 16.55 -18.98 7.12
N ARG A 345 16.15 -20.25 7.37
CA ARG A 345 15.53 -20.67 8.64
C ARG A 345 16.52 -20.54 9.79
N HIS A 346 15.99 -20.35 10.99
CA HIS A 346 16.75 -20.28 12.25
C HIS A 346 17.82 -19.16 12.27
N THR A 347 17.66 -18.14 11.42
CA THR A 347 18.58 -17.00 11.40
C THR A 347 18.55 -16.26 12.72
N THR A 348 19.74 -15.99 13.26
CA THR A 348 19.97 -15.14 14.44
C THR A 348 20.97 -14.05 14.10
N VAL A 349 20.82 -12.88 14.70
CA VAL A 349 21.73 -11.74 14.51
C VAL A 349 22.41 -11.43 15.85
N LYS A 350 23.73 -11.44 15.86
CA LYS A 350 24.52 -11.19 17.07
C LYS A 350 24.21 -9.81 17.66
N GLY A 351 23.90 -9.78 18.96
CA GLY A 351 23.50 -8.57 19.66
C GLY A 351 22.04 -8.15 19.46
N LYS A 352 21.28 -8.97 18.71
CA LYS A 352 19.85 -8.79 18.44
C LYS A 352 19.10 -10.13 18.51
N GLU A 353 19.43 -10.93 19.50
CA GLU A 353 18.96 -12.32 19.64
C GLU A 353 17.43 -12.43 19.81
N ASN A 354 16.80 -11.38 20.31
CA ASN A 354 15.33 -11.27 20.40
C ASN A 354 14.68 -10.72 19.12
N GLY A 355 15.47 -10.38 18.10
CA GLY A 355 14.97 -9.90 16.82
C GLY A 355 14.33 -11.03 15.99
N THR A 356 13.43 -10.66 15.10
CA THR A 356 12.64 -11.60 14.30
C THR A 356 13.18 -11.74 12.89
N TYR A 357 14.42 -12.18 12.74
CA TYR A 357 15.10 -12.32 11.46
C TYR A 357 14.80 -13.67 10.80
N VAL A 358 14.57 -13.62 9.48
CA VAL A 358 14.58 -14.78 8.58
C VAL A 358 15.58 -14.44 7.47
N GLY A 359 16.50 -15.34 7.16
CA GLY A 359 17.47 -15.14 6.08
C GLY A 359 16.83 -15.29 4.69
N PRO A 360 17.54 -14.86 3.64
CA PRO A 360 17.08 -15.06 2.27
C PRO A 360 16.99 -16.56 1.97
N THR A 361 15.91 -16.98 1.32
CA THR A 361 15.64 -18.39 1.02
C THR A 361 15.29 -18.58 -0.44
N VAL A 362 15.98 -19.54 -1.09
CA VAL A 362 15.73 -19.93 -2.48
C VAL A 362 15.29 -21.39 -2.48
N ILE A 363 14.08 -21.65 -2.94
CA ILE A 363 13.48 -23.00 -3.01
C ILE A 363 13.26 -23.34 -4.48
N ASP A 364 13.84 -24.43 -4.94
CA ASP A 364 13.74 -24.90 -6.33
C ASP A 364 12.90 -26.19 -6.43
N TYR A 365 12.51 -26.55 -7.64
CA TYR A 365 11.63 -27.70 -7.93
C TYR A 365 10.31 -27.64 -7.18
N VAL A 366 9.81 -26.42 -6.94
CA VAL A 366 8.48 -26.22 -6.37
C VAL A 366 7.42 -26.65 -7.38
N LYS A 367 6.42 -27.39 -6.94
CA LYS A 367 5.28 -27.76 -7.76
C LYS A 367 4.15 -26.76 -7.60
N PRO A 368 3.31 -26.53 -8.65
CA PRO A 368 2.23 -25.54 -8.59
C PRO A 368 1.15 -25.80 -7.52
N ASP A 369 1.05 -27.03 -7.02
CA ASP A 369 0.09 -27.43 -5.96
C ASP A 369 0.60 -27.17 -4.55
N MET A 370 1.88 -26.91 -4.35
CA MET A 370 2.47 -26.61 -3.03
C MET A 370 1.99 -25.26 -2.49
N ALA A 371 1.87 -25.15 -1.17
CA ALA A 371 1.46 -23.91 -0.50
C ALA A 371 2.39 -22.72 -0.84
N VAL A 372 3.71 -22.97 -0.89
CA VAL A 372 4.71 -21.93 -1.27
C VAL A 372 4.57 -21.42 -2.71
N ALA A 373 3.87 -22.15 -3.60
CA ALA A 373 3.56 -21.69 -4.95
C ALA A 373 2.28 -20.85 -5.00
N LYS A 374 1.30 -21.13 -4.15
CA LYS A 374 -0.05 -20.57 -4.20
C LYS A 374 -0.25 -19.38 -3.25
N GLU A 375 0.30 -19.49 -2.04
CA GLU A 375 0.00 -18.55 -0.96
C GLU A 375 1.06 -17.45 -0.84
N GLU A 376 0.64 -16.30 -0.34
CA GLU A 376 1.53 -15.18 -0.04
C GLU A 376 2.32 -15.48 1.24
N ILE A 377 3.62 -15.76 1.09
CA ILE A 377 4.51 -16.07 2.23
C ILE A 377 4.77 -14.83 3.07
N PHE A 378 4.95 -13.68 2.45
CA PHE A 378 5.29 -12.39 3.04
C PHE A 378 6.57 -12.45 3.90
N GLY A 379 7.60 -13.00 3.29
CA GLY A 379 8.94 -13.23 3.83
C GLY A 379 9.99 -13.26 2.72
N PRO A 380 11.31 -13.28 3.05
CA PRO A 380 12.40 -13.23 2.06
C PRO A 380 12.63 -14.59 1.38
N VAL A 381 11.60 -15.08 0.71
CA VAL A 381 11.55 -16.42 0.11
C VAL A 381 11.11 -16.33 -1.34
N ILE A 382 11.90 -16.93 -2.24
CA ILE A 382 11.53 -17.14 -3.65
C ILE A 382 11.32 -18.63 -3.92
N SER A 383 10.16 -18.96 -4.49
CA SER A 383 9.77 -20.31 -4.90
C SER A 383 9.94 -20.45 -6.40
N ILE A 384 10.80 -21.38 -6.86
CA ILE A 384 11.12 -21.56 -8.27
C ILE A 384 10.38 -22.78 -8.82
N MET A 385 9.52 -22.55 -9.79
CA MET A 385 8.86 -23.55 -10.62
C MET A 385 9.56 -23.64 -11.98
N ARG A 386 9.54 -24.78 -12.61
CA ARG A 386 10.21 -25.01 -13.89
C ARG A 386 9.19 -25.44 -14.95
N THR A 387 9.30 -24.87 -16.14
CA THR A 387 8.45 -25.18 -17.29
C THR A 387 9.31 -25.31 -18.55
N ASN A 388 8.76 -25.95 -19.59
CA ASN A 388 9.46 -26.08 -20.88
C ASN A 388 9.09 -24.94 -21.85
N THR A 389 7.90 -24.35 -21.69
CA THR A 389 7.36 -23.34 -22.63
C THR A 389 6.84 -22.12 -21.87
N VAL A 390 6.75 -21.01 -22.58
CA VAL A 390 6.15 -19.77 -22.07
C VAL A 390 4.66 -19.93 -21.77
N ASP A 391 3.96 -20.74 -22.58
CA ASP A 391 2.52 -20.97 -22.35
C ASP A 391 2.26 -21.77 -21.06
N GLU A 392 3.13 -22.71 -20.70
CA GLU A 392 3.07 -23.38 -19.42
C GLU A 392 3.34 -22.38 -18.27
N ALA A 393 4.28 -21.47 -18.43
CA ALA A 393 4.59 -20.45 -17.43
C ALA A 393 3.40 -19.48 -17.23
N LEU A 394 2.79 -19.04 -18.33
CA LEU A 394 1.57 -18.23 -18.32
C LEU A 394 0.39 -18.98 -17.68
N ALA A 395 0.25 -20.28 -17.95
CA ALA A 395 -0.80 -21.09 -17.34
C ALA A 395 -0.66 -21.14 -15.81
N ILE A 396 0.57 -21.24 -15.29
CA ILE A 396 0.83 -21.21 -13.83
C ILE A 396 0.48 -19.84 -13.26
N GLU A 397 0.94 -18.76 -13.89
CA GLU A 397 0.67 -17.39 -13.44
C GLU A 397 -0.84 -17.11 -13.43
N ASN A 398 -1.53 -17.40 -14.54
CA ASN A 398 -2.96 -17.14 -14.71
C ASN A 398 -3.86 -18.03 -13.84
N ALA A 399 -3.39 -19.20 -13.40
CA ALA A 399 -4.11 -20.06 -12.48
C ALA A 399 -4.10 -19.57 -11.03
N ASN A 400 -3.20 -18.66 -10.68
CA ASN A 400 -3.15 -18.08 -9.36
C ASN A 400 -4.31 -17.08 -9.17
N PRO A 401 -5.02 -17.07 -8.03
CA PRO A 401 -6.16 -16.19 -7.83
C PRO A 401 -5.78 -14.71 -7.69
N TYR A 402 -4.51 -14.42 -7.44
CA TYR A 402 -4.01 -13.04 -7.35
C TYR A 402 -3.68 -12.46 -8.72
N GLY A 403 -3.64 -11.16 -8.82
CA GLY A 403 -3.32 -10.44 -10.05
C GLY A 403 -2.70 -9.07 -9.76
N ASN A 404 -1.83 -8.99 -8.74
CA ASN A 404 -1.21 -7.72 -8.39
C ASN A 404 -0.14 -7.34 -9.43
N ALA A 405 0.90 -8.17 -9.57
CA ALA A 405 1.98 -7.92 -10.50
C ALA A 405 2.59 -9.20 -11.09
N ALA A 406 3.15 -9.06 -12.29
CA ALA A 406 4.00 -10.05 -12.93
C ALA A 406 5.19 -9.36 -13.62
N SER A 407 6.28 -10.09 -13.84
CA SER A 407 7.42 -9.60 -14.61
C SER A 407 7.97 -10.67 -15.53
N VAL A 408 8.58 -10.25 -16.64
CA VAL A 408 9.30 -11.13 -17.55
C VAL A 408 10.75 -10.66 -17.72
N PHE A 409 11.68 -11.59 -17.68
CA PHE A 409 13.08 -11.35 -17.96
C PHE A 409 13.46 -12.03 -19.30
N THR A 410 13.73 -11.24 -20.31
CA THR A 410 14.07 -11.67 -21.67
C THR A 410 14.73 -10.54 -22.44
N GLN A 411 15.51 -10.87 -23.46
CA GLN A 411 16.04 -9.91 -24.43
C GLN A 411 15.17 -9.86 -25.71
N ASN A 412 14.14 -10.71 -25.81
CA ASN A 412 13.24 -10.78 -26.97
C ASN A 412 11.99 -9.91 -26.75
N GLY A 413 11.95 -8.76 -27.43
CA GLY A 413 10.82 -7.82 -27.32
C GLY A 413 9.47 -8.40 -27.81
N GLY A 414 9.49 -9.32 -28.78
CA GLY A 414 8.28 -10.03 -29.23
C GLY A 414 7.72 -10.94 -28.13
N MET A 415 8.61 -11.67 -27.44
CA MET A 415 8.23 -12.55 -26.34
C MET A 415 7.78 -11.76 -25.12
N ALA A 416 8.46 -10.64 -24.81
CA ALA A 416 8.02 -9.75 -23.73
C ALA A 416 6.58 -9.25 -23.97
N ARG A 417 6.26 -8.79 -25.18
CA ARG A 417 4.91 -8.36 -25.55
C ARG A 417 3.90 -9.50 -25.49
N TYR A 418 4.27 -10.68 -25.98
CA TYR A 418 3.42 -11.87 -25.91
C TYR A 418 2.97 -12.18 -24.48
N ILE A 419 3.91 -12.07 -23.52
CA ILE A 419 3.63 -12.29 -22.09
C ILE A 419 2.81 -11.14 -21.50
N ILE A 420 3.14 -9.88 -21.79
CA ILE A 420 2.38 -8.71 -21.31
C ILE A 420 0.90 -8.82 -21.69
N ASP A 421 0.63 -9.23 -22.93
CA ASP A 421 -0.75 -9.29 -23.45
C ASP A 421 -1.58 -10.44 -22.83
N ARG A 422 -0.94 -11.42 -22.17
CA ARG A 422 -1.58 -12.66 -21.70
C ARG A 422 -1.50 -12.89 -20.20
N ALA A 423 -0.61 -12.23 -19.50
CA ALA A 423 -0.50 -12.38 -18.04
C ALA A 423 -1.67 -11.72 -17.34
N SER A 424 -2.21 -12.41 -16.31
CA SER A 424 -3.38 -11.97 -15.54
C SER A 424 -2.98 -11.11 -14.34
N ALA A 425 -2.26 -10.02 -14.59
CA ALA A 425 -1.82 -9.08 -13.57
C ALA A 425 -2.07 -7.62 -13.98
N GLY A 426 -2.39 -6.77 -13.00
CA GLY A 426 -2.66 -5.35 -13.24
C GLY A 426 -1.42 -4.51 -13.49
N MET A 427 -0.25 -4.96 -13.03
CA MET A 427 1.04 -4.28 -13.18
C MET A 427 2.08 -5.27 -13.73
N ILE A 428 2.63 -4.99 -14.93
CA ILE A 428 3.54 -5.92 -15.59
C ILE A 428 4.86 -5.21 -15.92
N GLY A 429 5.97 -5.88 -15.59
CA GLY A 429 7.33 -5.40 -15.85
C GLY A 429 8.08 -6.23 -16.88
N VAL A 430 9.02 -5.59 -17.57
CA VAL A 430 10.01 -6.24 -18.42
C VAL A 430 11.39 -5.91 -17.89
N ASN A 431 12.16 -6.93 -17.54
CA ASN A 431 13.51 -6.80 -16.98
C ASN A 431 13.59 -5.93 -15.71
N VAL A 432 12.51 -5.94 -14.91
CA VAL A 432 12.41 -5.28 -13.61
C VAL A 432 11.75 -6.20 -12.60
N GLY A 433 12.34 -6.31 -11.40
CA GLY A 433 11.89 -7.24 -10.36
C GLY A 433 10.68 -6.73 -9.55
N VAL A 434 10.43 -5.42 -9.56
CA VAL A 434 9.33 -4.76 -8.83
C VAL A 434 8.68 -3.71 -9.74
N PRO A 435 7.68 -4.09 -10.55
CA PRO A 435 7.08 -3.23 -11.57
C PRO A 435 6.04 -2.26 -10.99
N VAL A 436 6.44 -1.44 -10.02
CA VAL A 436 5.56 -0.42 -9.42
C VAL A 436 5.44 0.77 -10.39
N PRO A 437 4.21 1.14 -10.80
CA PRO A 437 4.01 2.36 -11.56
C PRO A 437 4.33 3.58 -10.70
N ARG A 438 4.77 4.64 -11.34
CA ARG A 438 5.00 5.94 -10.68
C ARG A 438 3.96 6.94 -11.14
N GLU A 439 3.64 7.90 -10.28
CA GLU A 439 2.72 8.97 -10.61
C GLU A 439 3.13 9.65 -11.94
N PRO A 440 2.16 9.99 -12.78
CA PRO A 440 0.70 10.02 -12.54
C PRO A 440 -0.05 8.69 -12.73
N PHE A 441 0.65 7.58 -12.97
CA PHE A 441 0.03 6.26 -13.11
C PHE A 441 -0.40 5.72 -11.75
N SER A 442 -1.57 5.08 -11.74
CA SER A 442 -2.15 4.55 -10.52
C SER A 442 -1.59 3.18 -10.15
N PHE A 443 -1.47 2.91 -8.87
CA PHE A 443 -1.15 1.59 -8.32
C PHE A 443 -2.44 0.80 -8.15
N GLY A 444 -2.50 -0.43 -8.70
CA GLY A 444 -3.65 -1.31 -8.53
C GLY A 444 -3.49 -2.64 -9.27
N GLY A 445 -3.96 -3.70 -8.63
CA GLY A 445 -3.96 -5.06 -9.17
C GLY A 445 -5.28 -5.47 -9.79
N TRP A 446 -5.37 -6.75 -10.16
CA TRP A 446 -6.57 -7.42 -10.66
C TRP A 446 -6.96 -8.56 -9.73
N ASN A 447 -8.03 -9.28 -10.06
CA ASN A 447 -8.47 -10.51 -9.41
C ASN A 447 -8.59 -10.36 -7.88
N GLU A 448 -8.18 -11.36 -7.09
CA GLU A 448 -8.24 -11.31 -5.62
C GLU A 448 -7.21 -10.39 -4.95
N SER A 449 -6.38 -9.69 -5.73
CA SER A 449 -5.53 -8.62 -5.21
C SER A 449 -6.25 -7.27 -5.09
N LYS A 450 -7.48 -7.14 -5.63
CA LYS A 450 -8.23 -5.89 -5.60
C LYS A 450 -9.73 -6.12 -5.63
N PHE A 451 -10.46 -5.49 -4.72
CA PHE A 451 -11.91 -5.47 -4.65
C PHE A 451 -12.40 -4.02 -4.74
N GLY A 452 -13.27 -3.75 -5.69
CA GLY A 452 -13.76 -2.41 -6.00
C GLY A 452 -13.21 -1.86 -7.32
N VAL A 453 -13.69 -0.68 -7.71
CA VAL A 453 -13.38 -0.02 -8.99
C VAL A 453 -12.58 1.26 -8.74
N GLY A 454 -11.67 1.58 -9.65
CA GLY A 454 -10.75 2.72 -9.54
C GLY A 454 -9.49 2.37 -8.76
N ASP A 455 -8.69 3.36 -8.42
CA ASP A 455 -7.47 3.22 -7.63
C ASP A 455 -7.35 4.38 -6.63
N ILE A 456 -6.57 4.18 -5.57
CA ILE A 456 -6.43 5.19 -4.50
C ILE A 456 -5.23 6.13 -4.71
N THR A 457 -4.40 5.85 -5.71
CA THR A 457 -3.22 6.66 -6.08
C THR A 457 -3.32 7.16 -7.53
N GLY A 458 -2.43 8.05 -7.93
CA GLY A 458 -2.34 8.56 -9.30
C GLY A 458 -3.63 9.24 -9.79
N LYS A 459 -3.81 9.32 -11.09
CA LYS A 459 -4.98 9.99 -11.71
C LYS A 459 -6.31 9.35 -11.36
N SER A 460 -6.36 8.03 -11.26
CA SER A 460 -7.60 7.29 -10.97
C SER A 460 -8.14 7.61 -9.56
N SER A 461 -7.29 8.09 -8.64
CA SER A 461 -7.71 8.50 -7.31
C SER A 461 -8.68 9.68 -7.32
N ILE A 462 -8.68 10.51 -8.36
CA ILE A 462 -9.62 11.63 -8.50
C ILE A 462 -11.06 11.10 -8.54
N GLU A 463 -11.31 10.08 -9.34
CA GLU A 463 -12.65 9.47 -9.43
C GLU A 463 -13.03 8.74 -8.14
N PHE A 464 -12.06 8.05 -7.51
CA PHE A 464 -12.34 7.33 -6.27
C PHE A 464 -12.71 8.28 -5.12
N TRP A 465 -12.02 9.43 -4.98
CA TRP A 465 -12.22 10.37 -3.88
C TRP A 465 -13.22 11.49 -4.16
N THR A 466 -13.86 11.51 -5.35
CA THR A 466 -14.86 12.53 -5.71
C THR A 466 -16.11 11.92 -6.31
N LYS A 467 -17.15 12.71 -6.43
CA LYS A 467 -18.37 12.40 -7.20
C LYS A 467 -18.62 13.50 -8.23
N LEU A 468 -19.09 13.13 -9.42
CA LEU A 468 -19.41 14.08 -10.47
C LEU A 468 -20.79 14.71 -10.22
N LYS A 469 -20.81 16.03 -10.10
CA LYS A 469 -22.05 16.82 -10.22
C LYS A 469 -22.21 17.18 -11.70
N LYS A 470 -23.42 17.01 -12.21
CA LYS A 470 -23.81 17.38 -13.57
C LYS A 470 -24.86 18.47 -13.47
N SER A 471 -24.65 19.58 -14.18
CA SER A 471 -25.63 20.66 -14.29
C SER A 471 -25.97 20.91 -15.75
N THR A 472 -27.25 21.13 -16.04
CA THR A 472 -27.75 21.50 -17.35
C THR A 472 -28.41 22.86 -17.21
N THR A 473 -27.96 23.84 -18.01
CA THR A 473 -28.44 25.21 -17.94
C THR A 473 -29.00 25.60 -19.29
N LYS A 474 -30.20 26.22 -19.29
CA LYS A 474 -30.80 26.83 -20.45
C LYS A 474 -31.16 28.26 -20.14
N TRP A 475 -30.50 29.20 -20.80
CA TRP A 475 -30.81 30.61 -20.68
C TRP A 475 -31.83 31.01 -21.74
N ASN A 476 -32.81 31.82 -21.36
CA ASN A 476 -33.71 32.43 -22.33
C ASN A 476 -33.11 33.77 -22.80
N PRO A 477 -32.60 33.87 -24.03
CA PRO A 477 -31.99 35.10 -24.51
C PRO A 477 -33.01 36.24 -24.73
N GLU A 478 -34.32 35.95 -24.73
CA GLU A 478 -35.40 36.91 -24.89
C GLU A 478 -35.97 37.42 -23.56
N ALA A 479 -35.54 36.85 -22.43
CA ALA A 479 -35.91 37.39 -21.14
C ALA A 479 -35.27 38.77 -20.96
N GLY A 480 -36.09 39.80 -20.99
CA GLY A 480 -35.63 41.18 -20.81
C GLY A 480 -34.82 41.29 -19.52
N VAL A 481 -33.60 41.81 -19.64
CA VAL A 481 -32.69 42.00 -18.51
C VAL A 481 -33.22 43.16 -17.65
N ASN A 482 -34.02 42.84 -16.66
CA ASN A 482 -34.38 43.80 -15.63
C ASN A 482 -33.45 43.57 -14.42
N TRP A 483 -32.32 44.31 -14.41
CA TRP A 483 -31.32 44.25 -13.34
C TRP A 483 -31.79 44.87 -12.01
N MET A 484 -33.02 45.40 -11.95
CA MET A 484 -33.53 46.13 -10.83
C MET A 484 -34.70 45.44 -10.12
N SER A 485 -34.92 44.14 -10.34
CA SER A 485 -35.95 43.37 -9.62
C SER A 485 -35.35 42.39 -8.61
#